data_60f07725b742c693b7f1120274375d99
#
_entry.id   60f07725b742c693b7f1120274375d99
#
_cell.length_a   1.000
_cell.length_b   1.000
_cell.length_c   1.000
_cell.angle_alpha   90.00
_cell.angle_beta   90.00
_cell.angle_gamma   90.00
#
_symmetry.space_group_name_H-M   'P 1'
#
loop_
_entity.id
_entity.type
_entity.pdbx_description
1 polymer ?
#
loop_
_entity_poly.entity_id
_entity_poly.type
_entity_poly.pdbx_seq_one_letter_code
_entity_poly.pdbx_strand_id
1 'polypeptide(L)'
;MSFQRYILPGCALLIVLAFVTMTRADPDLWGHVRFGADMLDSAAIRVPDTYSFTSDKPWTNHEWLAEIIMAAAYRMAGAAGLVLLKLTVIALSLAC
;
A
#
# COMPACT_ATOMS: atom_id res chain seq x y z
N MET A 1 7.22 -39.41 -8.50
CA MET A 1 6.60 -39.08 -7.20
C MET A 1 7.06 -37.73 -6.64
N SER A 2 8.34 -37.46 -6.60
CA SER A 2 8.87 -36.17 -6.13
C SER A 2 8.45 -35.00 -7.01
N PHE A 3 8.30 -35.21 -8.32
CA PHE A 3 7.95 -34.16 -9.26
C PHE A 3 6.57 -33.56 -8.99
N GLN A 4 5.55 -34.39 -8.78
CA GLN A 4 4.20 -33.92 -8.47
C GLN A 4 4.11 -33.14 -7.16
N ARG A 5 4.96 -33.47 -6.20
CA ARG A 5 5.00 -32.76 -4.92
C ARG A 5 5.35 -31.28 -5.07
N TYR A 6 6.12 -30.94 -6.10
CA TYR A 6 6.58 -29.57 -6.30
C TYR A 6 5.81 -28.80 -7.37
N ILE A 7 5.00 -29.50 -8.20
CA ILE A 7 4.22 -28.82 -9.25
C ILE A 7 3.21 -27.85 -8.66
N LEU A 8 2.37 -28.30 -7.72
CA LEU A 8 1.32 -27.48 -7.16
C LEU A 8 1.87 -26.24 -6.42
N PRO A 9 2.83 -26.40 -5.49
CA PRO A 9 3.41 -25.22 -4.86
C PRO A 9 4.20 -24.34 -5.84
N GLY A 10 4.82 -24.92 -6.86
CA GLY A 10 5.50 -24.16 -7.91
C GLY A 10 4.54 -23.32 -8.74
N CYS A 11 3.41 -23.88 -9.14
CA CYS A 11 2.35 -23.13 -9.85
C CYS A 11 1.76 -22.05 -8.97
N ALA A 12 1.48 -22.35 -7.70
CA ALA A 12 0.96 -21.37 -6.75
C ALA A 12 1.94 -20.21 -6.59
N LEU A 13 3.23 -20.50 -6.47
CA LEU A 13 4.28 -19.48 -6.38
C LEU A 13 4.32 -18.60 -7.63
N LEU A 14 4.25 -19.20 -8.83
CA LEU A 14 4.23 -18.45 -10.08
C LEU A 14 3.02 -17.53 -10.17
N ILE A 15 1.84 -17.98 -9.76
CA ILE A 15 0.63 -17.17 -9.72
C ILE A 15 0.81 -15.99 -8.76
N VAL A 16 1.31 -16.25 -7.55
CA VAL A 16 1.58 -15.20 -6.57
C VAL A 16 2.57 -14.19 -7.12
N LEU A 17 3.67 -14.65 -7.72
CA LEU A 17 4.67 -13.76 -8.31
C LEU A 17 4.08 -12.91 -9.44
N ALA A 18 3.23 -13.50 -10.29
CA ALA A 18 2.57 -12.77 -11.36
C ALA A 18 1.70 -11.63 -10.82
N PHE A 19 0.90 -11.90 -9.78
CA PHE A 19 0.08 -10.86 -9.14
C PHE A 19 0.92 -9.80 -8.43
N VAL A 20 1.96 -10.22 -7.74
CA VAL A 20 2.82 -9.32 -6.95
C VAL A 20 3.61 -8.37 -7.86
N THR A 21 4.01 -8.82 -9.04
CA THR A 21 4.77 -8.00 -9.98
C THR A 21 3.89 -7.09 -10.84
N MET A 22 2.55 -7.19 -10.72
CA MET A 22 1.67 -6.25 -11.40
C MET A 22 1.88 -4.84 -10.84
N THR A 23 2.17 -3.90 -11.73
CA THR A 23 2.47 -2.51 -11.38
C THR A 23 1.28 -1.58 -11.56
N ARG A 24 0.09 -2.13 -11.83
CA ARG A 24 -1.13 -1.31 -11.94
C ARG A 24 -1.51 -0.78 -10.57
N ALA A 25 -1.59 0.53 -10.47
CA ALA A 25 -2.06 1.18 -9.26
C ALA A 25 -3.59 1.16 -9.21
N ASP A 26 -4.13 0.91 -8.03
CA ASP A 26 -5.54 1.18 -7.75
C ASP A 26 -5.78 2.69 -7.89
N PRO A 27 -6.92 3.11 -8.47
CA PRO A 27 -7.24 4.55 -8.56
C PRO A 27 -7.19 5.28 -7.22
N ASP A 28 -7.50 4.59 -6.13
CA ASP A 28 -7.50 5.19 -4.79
C ASP A 28 -6.09 5.34 -4.20
N LEU A 29 -5.08 4.68 -4.76
CA LEU A 29 -3.72 4.70 -4.23
C LEU A 29 -3.19 6.13 -4.07
N TRP A 30 -3.37 6.96 -5.08
CA TRP A 30 -2.83 8.32 -5.06
C TRP A 30 -3.54 9.19 -4.03
N GLY A 31 -4.83 8.94 -3.77
CA GLY A 31 -5.55 9.58 -2.67
C GLY A 31 -4.94 9.20 -1.33
N HIS A 32 -4.68 7.92 -1.09
CA HIS A 32 -4.07 7.46 0.16
C HIS A 32 -2.67 8.05 0.35
N VAL A 33 -1.85 8.09 -0.69
CA VAL A 33 -0.52 8.71 -0.62
C VAL A 33 -0.64 10.21 -0.30
N ARG A 34 -1.58 10.90 -0.90
CA ARG A 34 -1.80 12.33 -0.67
C ARG A 34 -2.26 12.61 0.76
N PHE A 35 -3.24 11.84 1.25
CA PHE A 35 -3.68 11.97 2.65
C PHE A 35 -2.54 11.69 3.63
N GLY A 36 -1.73 10.66 3.36
CA GLY A 36 -0.57 10.36 4.17
C GLY A 36 0.46 11.48 4.17
N ALA A 37 0.71 12.08 3.02
CA ALA A 37 1.61 13.23 2.89
C ALA A 37 1.09 14.44 3.68
N ASP A 38 -0.20 14.72 3.60
CA ASP A 38 -0.81 15.81 4.34
C ASP A 38 -0.70 15.60 5.85
N MET A 39 -0.88 14.36 6.32
CA MET A 39 -0.70 14.02 7.73
C MET A 39 0.76 14.16 8.18
N LEU A 40 1.71 13.79 7.35
CA LEU A 40 3.14 13.97 7.64
C LEU A 40 3.51 15.45 7.72
N ASP A 41 3.01 16.26 6.80
CA ASP A 41 3.32 17.68 6.74
C ASP A 41 2.68 18.46 7.89
N SER A 42 1.45 18.11 8.27
CA SER A 42 0.72 18.77 9.34
C SER A 42 1.01 18.18 10.72
N ALA A 43 1.63 17.00 10.79
CA ALA A 43 1.83 16.20 12.00
C ALA A 43 0.50 15.95 12.76
N ALA A 44 -0.61 15.83 12.03
CA ALA A 44 -1.94 15.64 12.58
C ALA A 44 -2.67 14.52 11.86
N ILE A 45 -3.35 13.68 12.62
CA ILE A 45 -4.17 12.57 12.09
C ILE A 45 -5.57 13.09 11.71
N ARG A 46 -6.08 14.04 12.47
CA ARG A 46 -7.35 14.67 12.17
C ARG A 46 -7.11 15.92 11.34
N VAL A 47 -7.58 15.88 10.12
CA VAL A 47 -7.53 17.02 9.20
C VAL A 47 -8.91 17.26 8.62
N PRO A 48 -9.27 18.51 8.29
CA PRO A 48 -10.47 18.75 7.51
C PRO A 48 -10.35 18.04 6.16
N ASP A 49 -11.45 17.48 5.70
CA ASP A 49 -11.51 16.94 4.35
C ASP A 49 -11.54 18.07 3.34
N THR A 50 -10.36 18.45 2.84
CA THR A 50 -10.22 19.56 1.88
C THR A 50 -10.58 19.14 0.45
N TYR A 51 -10.87 17.85 0.23
CA TYR A 51 -11.15 17.30 -1.09
C TYR A 51 -12.64 17.07 -1.33
N SER A 52 -13.49 17.28 -0.33
CA SER A 52 -14.94 17.13 -0.42
C SER A 52 -15.65 18.49 -0.36
N PHE A 53 -16.66 18.66 -1.20
CA PHE A 53 -17.48 19.89 -1.19
C PHE A 53 -18.40 20.00 0.04
N THR A 54 -18.61 18.91 0.75
CA THR A 54 -19.49 18.87 1.94
C THR A 54 -18.70 18.79 3.23
N SER A 55 -17.41 19.15 3.20
CA SER A 55 -16.50 19.03 4.31
C SER A 55 -16.67 20.21 5.27
N ASP A 56 -17.62 20.08 6.20
CA ASP A 56 -17.88 21.04 7.26
C ASP A 56 -17.47 20.54 8.66
N LYS A 57 -16.96 19.29 8.74
CA LYS A 57 -16.53 18.67 10.01
C LYS A 57 -15.13 18.06 9.87
N PRO A 58 -14.32 18.06 10.95
CA PRO A 58 -13.05 17.33 10.95
C PRO A 58 -13.31 15.85 10.67
N TRP A 59 -12.55 15.30 9.72
CA TRP A 59 -12.62 13.90 9.37
C TRP A 59 -11.52 13.12 10.08
N THR A 60 -11.89 11.99 10.69
CA THR A 60 -10.92 11.07 11.29
C THR A 60 -10.61 9.97 10.29
N ASN A 61 -9.35 9.90 9.87
CA ASN A 61 -8.89 8.89 8.94
C ASN A 61 -8.61 7.58 9.68
N HIS A 62 -9.39 6.54 9.38
CA HIS A 62 -9.22 5.22 9.99
C HIS A 62 -8.04 4.44 9.42
N GLU A 63 -7.54 4.82 8.26
CA GLU A 63 -6.42 4.18 7.57
C GLU A 63 -5.11 4.97 7.71
N TRP A 64 -5.04 5.87 8.67
CA TRP A 64 -3.96 6.84 8.81
C TRP A 64 -2.56 6.22 8.83
N LEU A 65 -2.39 5.10 9.52
CA LEU A 65 -1.08 4.47 9.63
C LEU A 65 -0.60 3.92 8.28
N ALA A 66 -1.47 3.22 7.56
CA ALA A 66 -1.16 2.70 6.23
C ALA A 66 -0.85 3.83 5.26
N GLU A 67 -1.62 4.91 5.30
CA GLU A 67 -1.42 6.07 4.43
C GLU A 67 -0.10 6.79 4.73
N ILE A 68 0.27 6.95 5.99
CA ILE A 68 1.56 7.54 6.38
C ILE A 68 2.71 6.67 5.87
N ILE A 69 2.62 5.35 6.03
CA ILE A 69 3.65 4.43 5.56
C ILE A 69 3.79 4.51 4.04
N MET A 70 2.68 4.53 3.31
CA MET A 70 2.69 4.67 1.85
C MET A 70 3.30 6.01 1.42
N ALA A 71 2.94 7.11 2.08
CA ALA A 71 3.49 8.41 1.77
C ALA A 71 5.00 8.49 2.05
N ALA A 72 5.44 7.92 3.17
CA ALA A 72 6.86 7.86 3.50
C ALA A 72 7.65 7.04 2.47
N ALA A 73 7.13 5.88 2.08
CA ALA A 73 7.75 5.04 1.06
C ALA A 73 7.84 5.77 -0.29
N TYR A 74 6.80 6.48 -0.68
CA TYR A 74 6.79 7.27 -1.90
C TYR A 74 7.80 8.44 -1.85
N ARG A 75 7.90 9.13 -0.73
CA ARG A 75 8.89 10.21 -0.54
C ARG A 75 10.33 9.71 -0.60
N MET A 76 10.57 8.48 -0.11
CA MET A 76 11.92 7.90 -0.09
C MET A 76 12.38 7.44 -1.48
N ALA A 77 11.52 6.82 -2.27
CA ALA A 77 11.91 6.17 -3.52
C ALA A 77 10.86 6.27 -4.63
N GLY A 78 9.86 7.14 -4.50
CA GLY A 78 8.82 7.30 -5.50
C GLY A 78 7.99 6.03 -5.69
N ALA A 79 7.60 5.76 -6.93
CA ALA A 79 6.81 4.55 -7.26
C ALA A 79 7.56 3.26 -6.88
N ALA A 80 8.89 3.22 -7.01
CA ALA A 80 9.70 2.08 -6.59
C ALA A 80 9.57 1.84 -5.09
N GLY A 81 9.45 2.88 -4.27
CA GLY A 81 9.22 2.77 -2.83
C GLY A 81 7.91 2.06 -2.51
N LEU A 82 6.84 2.36 -3.24
CA LEU A 82 5.55 1.70 -3.09
C LEU A 82 5.61 0.22 -3.47
N VAL A 83 6.32 -0.11 -4.56
CA VAL A 83 6.53 -1.50 -4.97
C VAL A 83 7.31 -2.28 -3.91
N LEU A 84 8.40 -1.70 -3.40
CA LEU A 84 9.19 -2.32 -2.34
C LEU A 84 8.38 -2.52 -1.07
N LEU A 85 7.54 -1.55 -0.69
CA LEU A 85 6.64 -1.68 0.45
C LEU A 85 5.67 -2.85 0.26
N LYS A 86 5.05 -2.95 -0.92
CA LYS A 86 4.17 -4.07 -1.27
C LYS A 86 4.88 -5.41 -1.12
N LEU A 87 6.06 -5.53 -1.70
CA LEU A 87 6.84 -6.77 -1.64
C LEU A 87 7.23 -7.12 -0.21
N THR A 88 7.59 -6.13 0.60
CA THR A 88 7.94 -6.32 2.02
C THR A 88 6.74 -6.84 2.80
N VAL A 89 5.57 -6.23 2.65
CA VAL A 89 4.35 -6.66 3.34
C VAL A 89 3.97 -8.09 2.95
N ILE A 90 4.06 -8.42 1.66
CA ILE A 90 3.76 -9.77 1.18
C ILE A 90 4.76 -10.78 1.75
N ALA A 91 6.05 -10.46 1.73
CA ALA A 91 7.09 -11.34 2.27
C ALA A 91 6.89 -11.60 3.77
N LEU A 92 6.56 -10.56 4.54
CA LEU A 92 6.27 -10.70 5.97
C LEU A 92 5.01 -11.53 6.21
N SER A 93 3.99 -11.35 5.37
CA SER A 93 2.74 -12.14 5.48
C SER A 93 2.98 -13.62 5.21
N LEU A 94 3.85 -13.94 4.25
CA LEU A 94 4.19 -15.32 3.92
C LEU A 94 5.12 -15.96 4.95
N ALA A 95 5.90 -15.17 5.69
CA ALA A 95 6.80 -15.65 6.72
C ALA A 95 6.11 -15.96 8.05
N CYS A 96 4.89 -15.45 8.24
CA CYS A 96 4.11 -15.67 9.48
C CYS A 96 3.35 -17.00 9.49
#